data_117143eddb5b57fe9c3007832545aadb
#
_entry.id   117143eddb5b57fe9c3007832545aadb
#
_cell.length_a   1.000
_cell.length_b   1.000
_cell.length_c   1.000
_cell.angle_alpha   90.00
_cell.angle_beta   90.00
_cell.angle_gamma   90.00
#
_symmetry.space_group_name_H-M   'P 1'
#
loop_
_entity.id
_entity.type
_entity.pdbx_description
1 polymer ?
#
loop_
_entity_poly.entity_id
_entity_poly.type
_entity_poly.pdbx_seq_one_letter_code
_entity_poly.pdbx_strand_id
1 'polypeptide(L)'
;MGFSYRERFFVNGIEVNVVKVDSEDYISLTDMLRSKDGDFFFSNWLRNRNTVEFLGIWEKVNNPDFNYAEFDTIKSKAGLNNFRLSAKERMEKTHAIGIVSKAGRYGGTYAPKDIAFEFAMWISPEFKVYLIREFQRLKEEEQKQIGWSAKRELSKVRPLHRLRTLRQEMPRPGYRT
;
A
#
# COMPACT_ATOMS: atom_id res chain seq x y z
N MET A 1 4.57 22.52 -6.36
CA MET A 1 3.77 21.29 -6.54
C MET A 1 2.77 21.48 -7.68
N GLY A 2 2.98 20.84 -8.81
CA GLY A 2 2.08 20.83 -9.95
C GLY A 2 1.06 19.70 -9.81
N PHE A 3 -0.23 20.03 -9.70
CA PHE A 3 -1.30 19.03 -9.74
C PHE A 3 -1.73 18.82 -11.19
N SER A 4 -1.55 17.62 -11.73
CA SER A 4 -2.13 17.18 -13.00
C SER A 4 -3.24 16.17 -12.69
N TYR A 5 -4.43 16.43 -13.20
CA TYR A 5 -5.57 15.51 -13.09
C TYR A 5 -5.36 14.34 -14.05
N ARG A 6 -5.62 13.09 -13.60
CA ARG A 6 -5.40 11.94 -14.49
C ARG A 6 -6.45 10.87 -14.55
N GLU A 7 -7.02 10.42 -13.44
CA GLU A 7 -7.91 9.25 -13.48
C GLU A 7 -9.04 9.37 -12.47
N ARG A 8 -10.14 8.69 -12.78
CA ARG A 8 -11.27 8.49 -11.87
C ARG A 8 -11.50 7.00 -11.74
N PHE A 9 -11.71 6.54 -10.54
CA PHE A 9 -12.16 5.18 -10.31
C PHE A 9 -13.38 5.17 -9.39
N PHE A 10 -14.11 4.06 -9.42
CA PHE A 10 -15.31 3.92 -8.60
C PHE A 10 -15.05 2.93 -7.46
N VAL A 11 -15.34 3.36 -6.23
CA VAL A 11 -15.33 2.50 -5.05
C VAL A 11 -16.73 2.48 -4.48
N ASN A 12 -17.39 1.33 -4.50
CA ASN A 12 -18.78 1.17 -4.03
C ASN A 12 -19.74 2.21 -4.63
N GLY A 13 -19.60 2.54 -5.91
CA GLY A 13 -20.43 3.53 -6.59
C GLY A 13 -20.05 4.99 -6.35
N ILE A 14 -19.03 5.26 -5.55
CA ILE A 14 -18.49 6.61 -5.32
C ILE A 14 -17.35 6.86 -6.30
N GLU A 15 -17.45 7.95 -7.05
CA GLU A 15 -16.38 8.43 -7.93
C GLU A 15 -15.26 9.07 -7.10
N VAL A 16 -14.05 8.51 -7.19
CA VAL A 16 -12.85 8.97 -6.49
C VAL A 16 -11.84 9.49 -7.50
N ASN A 17 -11.39 10.72 -7.31
CA ASN A 17 -10.41 11.36 -8.17
C ASN A 17 -8.98 11.00 -7.76
N VAL A 18 -8.11 10.80 -8.75
CA VAL A 18 -6.67 10.65 -8.60
C VAL A 18 -5.98 11.81 -9.29
N VAL A 19 -5.03 12.42 -8.61
CA VAL A 19 -4.20 13.50 -9.14
C VAL A 19 -2.73 13.09 -9.08
N LYS A 20 -1.91 13.62 -9.96
CA LYS A 20 -0.45 13.50 -9.84
C LYS A 20 0.12 14.68 -9.09
N VAL A 21 0.96 14.39 -8.12
CA VAL A 21 1.79 15.35 -7.40
C VAL A 21 3.23 14.88 -7.55
N ASP A 22 4.07 15.66 -8.21
CA ASP A 22 5.50 15.36 -8.43
C ASP A 22 5.76 13.91 -8.94
N SER A 23 4.93 13.45 -9.92
CA SER A 23 4.94 12.13 -10.55
C SER A 23 4.33 10.97 -9.75
N GLU A 24 3.94 11.18 -8.50
CA GLU A 24 3.26 10.21 -7.64
C GLU A 24 1.73 10.35 -7.73
N ASP A 25 1.01 9.22 -7.63
CA ASP A 25 -0.45 9.20 -7.63
C ASP A 25 -1.01 9.47 -6.25
N TYR A 26 -1.82 10.53 -6.14
CA TYR A 26 -2.53 10.91 -4.91
C TYR A 26 -4.03 10.75 -5.09
N ILE A 27 -4.67 10.07 -4.15
CA ILE A 27 -6.08 9.73 -4.15
C ILE A 27 -6.84 10.74 -3.30
N SER A 28 -8.01 11.18 -3.78
CA SER A 28 -8.86 12.13 -3.06
C SER A 28 -9.53 11.48 -1.84
N LEU A 29 -9.09 11.85 -0.66
CA LEU A 29 -9.73 11.46 0.61
C LEU A 29 -11.09 12.15 0.78
N THR A 30 -11.23 13.37 0.27
CA THR A 30 -12.48 14.13 0.28
C THR A 30 -13.60 13.41 -0.48
N ASP A 31 -13.28 12.82 -1.63
CA ASP A 31 -14.27 12.09 -2.42
C ASP A 31 -14.74 10.81 -1.72
N MET A 32 -13.87 10.13 -0.99
CA MET A 32 -14.23 8.95 -0.19
C MET A 32 -15.25 9.27 0.92
N LEU A 33 -15.35 10.53 1.32
CA LEU A 33 -16.24 10.99 2.38
C LEU A 33 -17.55 11.60 1.88
N ARG A 34 -17.79 11.66 0.56
CA ARG A 34 -18.97 12.33 -0.03
C ARG A 34 -20.33 11.85 0.51
N SER A 35 -20.39 10.63 1.01
CA SER A 35 -21.61 10.04 1.59
C SER A 35 -21.71 10.18 3.12
N LYS A 36 -20.75 10.87 3.77
CA LYS A 36 -20.64 11.00 5.23
C LYS A 36 -20.36 12.46 5.59
N ASP A 37 -20.49 12.83 6.88
CA ASP A 37 -20.08 14.14 7.42
C ASP A 37 -18.55 14.28 7.34
N GLY A 38 -18.06 14.62 6.13
CA GLY A 38 -16.67 14.49 5.71
C GLY A 38 -15.65 15.13 6.64
N ASP A 39 -15.91 16.39 7.03
CA ASP A 39 -14.98 17.15 7.90
C ASP A 39 -14.87 16.54 9.30
N PHE A 40 -15.97 16.02 9.83
CA PHE A 40 -15.99 15.38 11.14
C PHE A 40 -15.18 14.06 11.12
N PHE A 41 -15.41 13.21 10.12
CA PHE A 41 -14.69 11.94 9.98
C PHE A 41 -13.20 12.17 9.76
N PHE A 42 -12.83 13.09 8.89
CA PHE A 42 -11.43 13.39 8.61
C PHE A 42 -10.71 13.96 9.85
N SER A 43 -11.33 14.89 10.57
CA SER A 43 -10.78 15.45 11.80
C SER A 43 -10.60 14.39 12.89
N ASN A 44 -11.55 13.47 13.03
CA ASN A 44 -11.43 12.35 13.98
C ASN A 44 -10.33 11.39 13.62
N TRP A 45 -10.14 11.09 12.34
CA TRP A 45 -9.05 10.25 11.88
C TRP A 45 -7.69 10.90 12.16
N LEU A 46 -7.50 12.17 11.83
CA LEU A 46 -6.24 12.90 12.07
C LEU A 46 -5.87 13.08 13.54
N ARG A 47 -6.85 13.07 14.45
CA ARG A 47 -6.57 13.16 15.90
C ARG A 47 -6.34 11.81 16.57
N ASN A 48 -6.65 10.70 15.89
CA ASN A 48 -6.42 9.37 16.42
C ASN A 48 -4.91 9.12 16.55
N ARG A 49 -4.49 8.66 17.73
CA ARG A 49 -3.07 8.43 18.05
C ARG A 49 -2.41 7.44 17.07
N ASN A 50 -3.10 6.34 16.77
CA ASN A 50 -2.56 5.33 15.85
C ASN A 50 -2.37 5.91 14.44
N THR A 51 -3.32 6.73 13.98
CA THR A 51 -3.20 7.44 12.69
C THR A 51 -2.02 8.39 12.68
N VAL A 52 -1.85 9.20 13.74
CA VAL A 52 -0.71 10.12 13.83
C VAL A 52 0.61 9.34 13.81
N GLU A 53 0.72 8.24 14.55
CA GLU A 53 1.92 7.40 14.55
C GLU A 53 2.18 6.77 13.17
N PHE A 54 1.15 6.22 12.52
CA PHE A 54 1.26 5.66 11.16
C PHE A 54 1.75 6.72 10.16
N LEU A 55 1.14 7.89 10.16
CA LEU A 55 1.54 9.00 9.29
C LEU A 55 2.97 9.47 9.55
N GLY A 56 3.42 9.45 10.80
CA GLY A 56 4.81 9.78 11.15
C GLY A 56 5.82 8.75 10.64
N ILE A 57 5.49 7.47 10.76
CA ILE A 57 6.32 6.38 10.23
C ILE A 57 6.39 6.46 8.70
N TRP A 58 5.25 6.71 8.05
CA TRP A 58 5.18 6.86 6.60
C TRP A 58 6.05 8.01 6.10
N GLU A 59 5.96 9.19 6.73
CA GLU A 59 6.81 10.35 6.39
C GLU A 59 8.29 10.03 6.60
N LYS A 60 8.63 9.33 7.68
CA LYS A 60 10.02 8.92 7.96
C LYS A 60 10.63 8.11 6.82
N VAL A 61 9.85 7.28 6.18
CA VAL A 61 10.31 6.41 5.09
C VAL A 61 10.36 7.15 3.77
N ASN A 62 9.43 8.07 3.53
CA ASN A 62 9.19 8.64 2.21
C ASN A 62 9.56 10.12 2.08
N ASN A 63 9.87 10.82 3.18
CA ASN A 63 10.10 12.27 3.19
C ASN A 63 11.38 12.65 3.97
N PRO A 64 12.50 12.87 3.30
CA PRO A 64 13.75 13.26 3.96
C PRO A 64 13.71 14.65 4.61
N ASP A 65 12.81 15.54 4.15
CA ASP A 65 12.70 16.93 4.65
C ASP A 65 11.64 17.06 5.77
N PHE A 66 11.17 15.93 6.32
CA PHE A 66 10.15 15.93 7.35
C PHE A 66 10.65 16.49 8.68
N ASN A 67 9.92 17.48 9.22
CA ASN A 67 10.27 18.10 10.51
C ASN A 67 9.76 17.26 11.69
N TYR A 68 10.63 16.39 12.20
CA TYR A 68 10.33 15.50 13.33
C TYR A 68 10.06 16.23 14.64
N ALA A 69 10.73 17.35 14.91
CA ALA A 69 10.56 18.08 16.16
C ALA A 69 9.14 18.63 16.30
N GLU A 70 8.64 19.24 15.24
CA GLU A 70 7.25 19.69 15.18
C GLU A 70 6.26 18.53 15.20
N PHE A 71 6.61 17.42 14.53
CA PHE A 71 5.78 16.23 14.55
C PHE A 71 5.66 15.61 15.94
N ASP A 72 6.73 15.54 16.72
CA ASP A 72 6.69 15.02 18.10
C ASP A 72 5.81 15.88 19.01
N THR A 73 5.81 17.19 18.78
CA THR A 73 4.88 18.11 19.46
C THR A 73 3.42 17.80 19.10
N ILE A 74 3.12 17.51 17.84
CA ILE A 74 1.79 17.11 17.38
C ILE A 74 1.42 15.76 18.00
N LYS A 75 2.32 14.78 17.94
CA LYS A 75 2.13 13.42 18.47
C LYS A 75 1.83 13.41 19.96
N SER A 76 2.50 14.25 20.74
CA SER A 76 2.26 14.36 22.20
C SER A 76 0.84 14.79 22.55
N LYS A 77 0.19 15.56 21.66
CA LYS A 77 -1.19 16.06 21.83
C LYS A 77 -2.24 15.15 21.19
N ALA A 78 -1.83 14.18 20.36
CA ALA A 78 -2.73 13.26 19.69
C ALA A 78 -3.53 12.42 20.70
N GLY A 79 -4.83 12.28 20.46
CA GLY A 79 -5.76 11.58 21.35
C GLY A 79 -6.39 12.43 22.45
N LEU A 80 -5.91 13.65 22.68
CA LEU A 80 -6.56 14.56 23.63
C LEU A 80 -7.89 15.06 23.06
N ASN A 81 -8.90 15.23 23.92
CA ASN A 81 -10.25 15.65 23.52
C ASN A 81 -10.31 17.02 22.81
N ASN A 82 -9.43 17.93 23.22
CA ASN A 82 -9.30 19.27 22.66
C ASN A 82 -8.33 19.38 21.50
N PHE A 83 -7.63 18.28 21.15
CA PHE A 83 -6.68 18.29 20.05
C PHE A 83 -7.42 18.33 18.71
N ARG A 84 -7.09 19.31 17.88
CA ARG A 84 -7.55 19.43 16.50
C ARG A 84 -6.35 19.74 15.62
N LEU A 85 -6.28 19.07 14.48
CA LEU A 85 -5.22 19.24 13.50
C LEU A 85 -5.85 19.18 12.11
N SER A 86 -5.64 20.21 11.31
CA SER A 86 -6.00 20.18 9.89
C SER A 86 -4.86 19.62 9.05
N ALA A 87 -5.19 19.08 7.86
CA ALA A 87 -4.19 18.61 6.90
C ALA A 87 -3.23 19.76 6.50
N LYS A 88 -3.78 20.95 6.28
CA LYS A 88 -2.98 22.14 5.93
C LYS A 88 -1.99 22.52 7.03
N GLU A 89 -2.46 22.61 8.28
CA GLU A 89 -1.60 22.94 9.42
C GLU A 89 -0.50 21.91 9.63
N ARG A 90 -0.81 20.62 9.48
CA ARG A 90 0.18 19.54 9.54
C ARG A 90 1.25 19.72 8.46
N MET A 91 0.84 19.92 7.22
CA MET A 91 1.75 20.11 6.09
C MET A 91 2.67 21.34 6.30
N GLU A 92 2.11 22.48 6.74
CA GLU A 92 2.88 23.69 6.93
C GLU A 92 3.90 23.60 8.08
N LYS A 93 3.55 22.93 9.19
CA LYS A 93 4.41 22.81 10.37
C LYS A 93 5.49 21.73 10.21
N THR A 94 5.15 20.61 9.57
CA THR A 94 6.03 19.43 9.53
C THR A 94 6.66 19.19 8.17
N HIS A 95 6.38 20.02 7.16
CA HIS A 95 6.74 19.78 5.76
C HIS A 95 6.27 18.41 5.25
N ALA A 96 5.11 17.95 5.77
CA ALA A 96 4.55 16.65 5.43
C ALA A 96 4.10 16.60 3.97
N ILE A 97 4.39 15.49 3.30
CA ILE A 97 3.95 15.20 1.93
C ILE A 97 2.85 14.14 1.86
N GLY A 98 2.68 13.33 2.90
CA GLY A 98 1.71 12.22 2.93
C GLY A 98 0.25 12.65 2.88
N ILE A 99 -0.07 13.90 3.22
CA ILE A 99 -1.41 14.44 3.07
C ILE A 99 -1.27 15.87 2.56
N VAL A 100 -1.80 16.13 1.37
CA VAL A 100 -1.78 17.46 0.76
C VAL A 100 -3.20 18.03 0.64
N SER A 101 -3.32 19.32 0.93
CA SER A 101 -4.60 20.03 0.84
C SER A 101 -4.53 21.08 -0.26
N LYS A 102 -5.54 21.09 -1.14
CA LYS A 102 -5.69 22.05 -2.23
C LYS A 102 -6.96 22.85 -2.03
N ALA A 103 -6.87 24.18 -2.10
CA ALA A 103 -8.02 25.06 -2.07
C ALA A 103 -8.60 25.27 -3.48
N GLY A 104 -9.87 25.75 -3.55
CA GLY A 104 -10.53 26.17 -4.79
C GLY A 104 -11.60 25.20 -5.27
N ARG A 105 -12.16 25.47 -6.48
CA ARG A 105 -13.33 24.76 -7.06
C ARG A 105 -13.09 23.24 -7.21
N TYR A 106 -11.87 22.82 -7.40
CA TYR A 106 -11.42 21.42 -7.47
C TYR A 106 -10.51 21.10 -6.28
N GLY A 107 -10.76 21.77 -5.15
CA GLY A 107 -10.03 21.58 -3.92
C GLY A 107 -10.39 20.25 -3.27
N GLY A 108 -9.54 19.84 -2.33
CA GLY A 108 -9.73 18.63 -1.56
C GLY A 108 -8.47 18.24 -0.81
N THR A 109 -8.57 17.16 -0.08
CA THR A 109 -7.45 16.53 0.61
C THR A 109 -7.09 15.26 -0.12
N TYR A 110 -5.82 15.11 -0.43
CA TYR A 110 -5.28 14.02 -1.22
C TYR A 110 -4.14 13.33 -0.48
N ALA A 111 -3.98 12.04 -0.70
CA ALA A 111 -2.91 11.24 -0.10
C ALA A 111 -2.41 10.15 -1.06
N PRO A 112 -1.14 9.70 -0.91
CA PRO A 112 -0.62 8.53 -1.60
C PRO A 112 -1.45 7.28 -1.31
N LYS A 113 -1.30 6.25 -2.15
CA LYS A 113 -2.08 5.00 -2.08
C LYS A 113 -2.11 4.38 -0.69
N ASP A 114 -0.96 4.29 -0.03
CA ASP A 114 -0.83 3.64 1.29
C ASP A 114 -1.68 4.34 2.35
N ILE A 115 -1.60 5.67 2.39
CA ILE A 115 -2.37 6.50 3.33
C ILE A 115 -3.86 6.49 2.97
N ALA A 116 -4.19 6.53 1.68
CA ALA A 116 -5.57 6.47 1.22
C ALA A 116 -6.23 5.13 1.56
N PHE A 117 -5.51 4.01 1.46
CA PHE A 117 -6.02 2.70 1.86
C PHE A 117 -6.21 2.59 3.37
N GLU A 118 -5.27 3.11 4.17
CA GLU A 118 -5.43 3.16 5.62
C GLU A 118 -6.66 3.96 6.02
N PHE A 119 -6.85 5.14 5.40
CA PHE A 119 -8.02 5.96 5.61
C PHE A 119 -9.32 5.25 5.20
N ALA A 120 -9.35 4.60 4.04
CA ALA A 120 -10.51 3.82 3.58
C ALA A 120 -10.85 2.67 4.52
N MET A 121 -9.84 1.97 5.06
CA MET A 121 -10.04 0.92 6.08
C MET A 121 -10.57 1.48 7.40
N TRP A 122 -10.22 2.71 7.76
CA TRP A 122 -10.71 3.36 8.95
C TRP A 122 -12.19 3.79 8.82
N ILE A 123 -12.60 4.30 7.65
CA ILE A 123 -13.99 4.75 7.41
C ILE A 123 -14.96 3.62 7.06
N SER A 124 -14.49 2.47 6.59
CA SER A 124 -15.30 1.32 6.19
C SER A 124 -14.69 0.01 6.67
N PRO A 125 -15.25 -0.58 7.75
CA PRO A 125 -14.87 -1.92 8.19
C PRO A 125 -15.06 -2.99 7.11
N GLU A 126 -16.09 -2.85 6.26
CA GLU A 126 -16.36 -3.75 5.14
C GLU A 126 -15.21 -3.70 4.12
N PHE A 127 -14.73 -2.51 3.78
CA PHE A 127 -13.58 -2.33 2.89
C PHE A 127 -12.31 -2.95 3.49
N LYS A 128 -12.12 -2.79 4.80
CA LYS A 128 -11.00 -3.43 5.51
C LYS A 128 -11.05 -4.95 5.40
N VAL A 129 -12.19 -5.56 5.61
CA VAL A 129 -12.37 -7.01 5.47
C VAL A 129 -12.14 -7.45 4.03
N TYR A 130 -12.67 -6.72 3.06
CA TYR A 130 -12.43 -6.98 1.64
C TYR A 130 -10.94 -6.95 1.30
N LEU A 131 -10.22 -5.92 1.72
CA LEU A 131 -8.79 -5.77 1.45
C LEU A 131 -7.95 -6.91 2.05
N ILE A 132 -8.26 -7.32 3.29
CA ILE A 132 -7.60 -8.44 3.95
C ILE A 132 -7.82 -9.75 3.15
N ARG A 133 -9.05 -10.02 2.73
CA ARG A 133 -9.39 -11.23 1.94
C ARG A 133 -8.70 -11.22 0.58
N GLU A 134 -8.67 -10.08 -0.07
CA GLU A 134 -8.01 -9.92 -1.37
C GLU A 134 -6.50 -10.13 -1.26
N PHE A 135 -5.87 -9.60 -0.21
CA PHE A 135 -4.46 -9.86 0.06
C PHE A 135 -4.18 -11.36 0.28
N GLN A 136 -5.03 -12.05 1.06
CA GLN A 136 -4.90 -13.49 1.27
C GLN A 136 -5.04 -14.27 -0.04
N ARG A 137 -6.03 -13.94 -0.87
CA ARG A 137 -6.25 -14.54 -2.19
C ARG A 137 -5.03 -14.38 -3.09
N LEU A 138 -4.48 -13.16 -3.18
CA LEU A 138 -3.29 -12.87 -3.99
C LEU A 138 -2.06 -13.66 -3.49
N LYS A 139 -1.89 -13.78 -2.18
CA LYS A 139 -0.79 -14.58 -1.60
C LYS A 139 -0.91 -16.07 -1.92
N GLU A 140 -2.11 -16.62 -1.87
CA GLU A 140 -2.35 -18.01 -2.26
C GLU A 140 -2.08 -18.24 -3.75
N GLU A 141 -2.47 -17.30 -4.61
CA GLU A 141 -2.18 -17.37 -6.05
C GLU A 141 -0.68 -17.29 -6.33
N GLU A 142 0.03 -16.38 -5.67
CA GLU A 142 1.49 -16.28 -5.77
C GLU A 142 2.17 -17.60 -5.39
N GLN A 143 1.77 -18.21 -4.27
CA GLN A 143 2.31 -19.50 -3.82
C GLN A 143 2.03 -20.62 -4.83
N LYS A 144 0.82 -20.66 -5.41
CA LYS A 144 0.48 -21.62 -6.47
C LYS A 144 1.37 -21.44 -7.70
N GLN A 145 1.59 -20.21 -8.15
CA GLN A 145 2.44 -19.89 -9.29
C GLN A 145 3.89 -20.32 -9.06
N ILE A 146 4.45 -20.05 -7.87
CA ILE A 146 5.79 -20.49 -7.48
C ILE A 146 5.88 -22.03 -7.51
N GLY A 147 4.88 -22.70 -6.93
CA GLY A 147 4.81 -24.18 -6.95
C GLY A 147 4.75 -24.78 -8.36
N TRP A 148 3.99 -24.16 -9.27
CA TRP A 148 3.91 -24.56 -10.69
C TRP A 148 5.23 -24.33 -11.42
N SER A 149 5.90 -23.21 -11.19
CA SER A 149 7.19 -22.88 -11.79
C SER A 149 8.27 -23.87 -11.34
N ALA A 150 8.34 -24.17 -10.03
CA ALA A 150 9.27 -25.16 -9.49
C ALA A 150 9.02 -26.55 -10.07
N LYS A 151 7.76 -27.01 -10.17
CA LYS A 151 7.43 -28.29 -10.81
C LYS A 151 7.83 -28.34 -12.29
N ARG A 152 7.63 -27.24 -13.02
CA ARG A 152 8.02 -27.13 -14.44
C ARG A 152 9.52 -27.21 -14.62
N GLU A 153 10.30 -26.56 -13.77
CA GLU A 153 11.76 -26.63 -13.81
C GLU A 153 12.26 -28.04 -13.45
N LEU A 154 11.71 -28.67 -12.43
CA LEU A 154 12.03 -30.05 -12.05
C LEU A 154 11.68 -31.05 -13.18
N SER A 155 10.60 -30.85 -13.93
CA SER A 155 10.22 -31.70 -15.05
C SER A 155 11.12 -31.53 -16.27
N LYS A 156 11.79 -30.39 -16.42
CA LYS A 156 12.81 -30.17 -17.47
C LYS A 156 14.14 -30.85 -17.16
N VAL A 157 14.44 -31.11 -15.88
CA VAL A 157 15.58 -31.97 -15.49
C VAL A 157 15.21 -33.38 -15.91
N ARG A 158 15.66 -33.78 -17.08
CA ARG A 158 15.48 -35.17 -17.62
C ARG A 158 15.84 -36.16 -16.53
N PRO A 159 14.96 -37.13 -16.19
CA PRO A 159 15.35 -38.21 -15.31
C PRO A 159 16.56 -38.91 -15.96
N LEU A 160 17.52 -39.26 -15.12
CA LEU A 160 18.77 -39.96 -15.48
C LEU A 160 18.48 -41.35 -16.11
N HIS A 161 17.74 -41.38 -17.21
CA HIS A 161 17.61 -42.61 -18.04
C HIS A 161 18.91 -42.96 -18.74
N ARG A 162 19.90 -42.05 -18.75
CA ARG A 162 21.22 -42.31 -19.38
C ARG A 162 22.14 -43.25 -18.59
N LEU A 163 21.83 -43.51 -17.31
CA LEU A 163 22.63 -44.43 -16.52
C LEU A 163 22.30 -45.93 -16.79
N ARG A 164 21.17 -46.21 -17.45
CA ARG A 164 20.78 -47.57 -17.76
C ARG A 164 21.46 -48.11 -19.04
N THR A 165 21.81 -47.25 -19.97
CA THR A 165 22.50 -47.58 -21.22
C THR A 165 24.00 -47.82 -21.00
N LEU A 166 24.63 -47.15 -20.06
CA LEU A 166 26.07 -47.39 -19.74
C LEU A 166 26.34 -48.70 -19.02
N ARG A 167 25.33 -49.33 -18.43
CA ARG A 167 25.46 -50.64 -17.76
C ARG A 167 25.41 -51.82 -18.73
N GLN A 168 25.00 -51.61 -19.99
CA GLN A 168 24.94 -52.65 -21.03
C GLN A 168 26.19 -52.71 -21.88
N GLU A 169 27.09 -51.73 -21.77
CA GLU A 169 28.34 -51.69 -22.58
C GLU A 169 29.60 -52.14 -21.81
N MET A 170 29.48 -52.71 -20.61
CA MET A 170 30.62 -53.29 -19.93
C MET A 170 30.85 -54.71 -20.47
N PRO A 171 32.01 -55.02 -21.10
CA PRO A 171 32.35 -56.38 -21.57
C PRO A 171 32.41 -57.33 -20.37
N ARG A 172 31.79 -58.49 -20.50
CA ARG A 172 31.87 -59.55 -19.51
C ARG A 172 33.33 -60.06 -19.41
N PRO A 173 33.89 -60.19 -18.18
CA PRO A 173 35.23 -60.78 -18.07
C PRO A 173 35.18 -62.17 -18.58
N GLY A 174 36.00 -62.46 -19.64
CA GLY A 174 36.15 -63.80 -20.19
C GLY A 174 36.90 -64.69 -19.18
N TYR A 175 36.25 -65.75 -18.73
CA TYR A 175 36.95 -66.85 -18.10
C TYR A 175 37.74 -67.66 -19.19
N ARG A 176 39.08 -67.59 -19.14
CA ARG A 176 39.92 -68.56 -19.83
C ARG A 176 40.04 -69.78 -18.93
N THR A 177 39.62 -70.90 -19.44
CA THR A 177 40.01 -72.26 -18.97
C THR A 177 41.43 -72.55 -19.33
#